data_d4775fd269381e44dbc3d0b81b1ea9fe
#
_entry.id   d4775fd269381e44dbc3d0b81b1ea9fe
#
_cell.length_a   1.000
_cell.length_b   1.000
_cell.length_c   1.000
_cell.angle_alpha   90.00
_cell.angle_beta   90.00
_cell.angle_gamma   90.00
#
_symmetry.space_group_name_H-M   'P 1'
#
loop_
_entity.id
_entity.type
_entity.pdbx_description
1 polymer ?
#
loop_
_entity_poly.entity_id
_entity_poly.type
_entity_poly.pdbx_seq_one_letter_code
_entity_poly.pdbx_strand_id
1 'polypeptide(L)'
;MMDWTDRHCRFFLRLLSKNALLYTEMVTTGALLNGDHDRFLRHNEAEHPLALQLGGSVPLDLAACARMAQEHGYDEVNLNVGCPSDRVQNNMIGACLMGHPQLVADCVKAMRDAVSIPVTVKHRIGINGRDSYEELCDFVGTVRDAGCTSFTVHARIAILEGLSPKENRDIPPLRYDVAAQLKTDFPELEIILNGGIKTLEACHEHLQTFDGVMLGREAYHNPYVMAEVDQQLFGSTAPVISRA
;
A
#
# COMPACT_ATOMS: atom_id res chain seq x y z
N MET A 1 5.99 -0.54 6.32
CA MET A 1 6.83 0.66 6.61
C MET A 1 8.24 0.16 6.91
N MET A 2 9.24 0.58 6.14
CA MET A 2 10.64 0.16 6.31
C MET A 2 11.09 0.32 7.77
N ASP A 3 11.77 -0.70 8.29
CA ASP A 3 12.28 -0.82 9.65
C ASP A 3 11.21 -0.82 10.77
N TRP A 4 9.93 -0.93 10.43
CA TRP A 4 8.84 -0.86 11.40
C TRP A 4 7.88 -2.05 11.33
N THR A 5 7.40 -2.41 10.13
CA THR A 5 6.38 -3.46 9.96
C THR A 5 7.00 -4.79 9.56
N ASP A 6 7.99 -5.22 10.32
CA ASP A 6 8.58 -6.54 10.20
C ASP A 6 7.60 -7.66 10.63
N ARG A 7 8.01 -8.91 10.49
CA ARG A 7 7.19 -10.07 10.86
C ARG A 7 6.76 -10.08 12.33
N HIS A 8 7.56 -9.51 13.23
CA HIS A 8 7.24 -9.49 14.67
C HIS A 8 6.15 -8.45 14.95
N CYS A 9 6.26 -7.27 14.35
CA CYS A 9 5.21 -6.24 14.39
C CYS A 9 3.90 -6.76 13.78
N ARG A 10 3.94 -7.39 12.59
CA ARG A 10 2.75 -7.94 11.95
C ARG A 10 2.10 -9.05 12.78
N PHE A 11 2.88 -9.98 13.32
CA PHE A 11 2.37 -11.00 14.23
C PHE A 11 1.68 -10.37 15.45
N PHE A 12 2.30 -9.36 16.07
CA PHE A 12 1.70 -8.65 17.19
C PHE A 12 0.38 -7.96 16.80
N LEU A 13 0.32 -7.26 15.66
CA LEU A 13 -0.91 -6.63 15.17
C LEU A 13 -2.02 -7.66 14.88
N ARG A 14 -1.65 -8.85 14.40
CA ARG A 14 -2.59 -9.95 14.16
C ARG A 14 -3.20 -10.51 15.44
N LEU A 15 -2.51 -10.43 16.56
CA LEU A 15 -3.12 -10.75 17.85
C LEU A 15 -4.25 -9.78 18.22
N LEU A 16 -4.20 -8.54 17.74
CA LEU A 16 -5.20 -7.51 18.01
C LEU A 16 -6.36 -7.52 17.02
N SER A 17 -6.11 -7.77 15.74
CA SER A 17 -7.14 -7.87 14.70
C SER A 17 -6.89 -9.07 13.79
N LYS A 18 -7.91 -9.91 13.61
CA LYS A 18 -7.85 -11.10 12.75
C LYS A 18 -8.21 -10.80 11.30
N ASN A 19 -8.96 -9.73 11.05
CA ASN A 19 -9.55 -9.45 9.75
C ASN A 19 -8.79 -8.37 8.96
N ALA A 20 -8.05 -7.47 9.61
CA ALA A 20 -7.29 -6.43 8.93
C ALA A 20 -6.22 -7.05 8.01
N LEU A 21 -6.18 -6.62 6.73
CA LEU A 21 -5.11 -6.98 5.81
C LEU A 21 -3.79 -6.32 6.26
N LEU A 22 -2.79 -7.12 6.56
CA LEU A 22 -1.47 -6.64 6.96
C LEU A 22 -0.55 -6.52 5.74
N TYR A 23 0.35 -5.54 5.79
CA TYR A 23 1.34 -5.32 4.73
C TYR A 23 2.76 -5.54 5.25
N THR A 24 3.59 -6.20 4.45
CA THR A 24 5.02 -6.27 4.74
C THR A 24 5.67 -4.88 4.63
N GLU A 25 6.92 -4.79 5.03
CA GLU A 25 7.79 -3.73 4.56
C GLU A 25 7.92 -3.80 3.04
N MET A 26 8.33 -2.70 2.40
CA MET A 26 8.64 -2.73 0.97
C MET A 26 9.91 -3.55 0.73
N VAL A 27 9.79 -4.61 -0.05
CA VAL A 27 10.92 -5.43 -0.50
C VAL A 27 11.24 -5.11 -1.95
N THR A 28 12.50 -4.81 -2.26
CA THR A 28 12.89 -4.52 -3.65
C THR A 28 13.06 -5.82 -4.45
N THR A 29 12.79 -5.77 -5.76
CA THR A 29 13.01 -6.91 -6.66
C THR A 29 14.45 -7.42 -6.60
N GLY A 30 15.42 -6.51 -6.53
CA GLY A 30 16.84 -6.87 -6.40
C GLY A 30 17.17 -7.64 -5.12
N ALA A 31 16.50 -7.33 -4.01
CA ALA A 31 16.67 -8.04 -2.76
C ALA A 31 16.12 -9.48 -2.82
N LEU A 32 14.99 -9.67 -3.50
CA LEU A 32 14.40 -11.01 -3.68
C LEU A 32 15.16 -11.86 -4.69
N LEU A 33 15.54 -11.30 -5.82
CA LEU A 33 16.16 -12.06 -6.91
C LEU A 33 17.64 -12.38 -6.67
N ASN A 34 18.34 -11.52 -5.92
CA ASN A 34 19.79 -11.65 -5.75
C ASN A 34 20.23 -11.81 -4.28
N GLY A 35 19.30 -11.74 -3.34
CA GLY A 35 19.58 -11.83 -1.91
C GLY A 35 19.03 -13.11 -1.27
N ASP A 36 18.95 -13.08 0.05
CA ASP A 36 18.32 -14.14 0.86
C ASP A 36 16.79 -13.94 0.81
N HIS A 37 16.14 -14.49 -0.22
CA HIS A 37 14.70 -14.34 -0.42
C HIS A 37 13.89 -14.96 0.74
N ASP A 38 14.33 -16.06 1.35
CA ASP A 38 13.64 -16.67 2.48
C ASP A 38 13.55 -15.72 3.67
N ARG A 39 14.60 -14.92 3.89
CA ARG A 39 14.58 -13.89 4.92
C ARG A 39 13.51 -12.84 4.70
N PHE A 40 13.32 -12.39 3.46
CA PHE A 40 12.37 -11.34 3.10
C PHE A 40 10.94 -11.84 2.99
N LEU A 41 10.75 -13.09 2.57
CA LEU A 41 9.42 -13.67 2.37
C LEU A 41 8.87 -14.40 3.59
N ARG A 42 9.71 -14.65 4.59
CA ARG A 42 9.30 -15.38 5.80
C ARG A 42 8.23 -14.61 6.59
N HIS A 43 7.14 -15.29 6.84
CA HIS A 43 6.04 -14.85 7.71
C HIS A 43 5.54 -16.04 8.55
N ASN A 44 4.62 -15.78 9.47
CA ASN A 44 3.90 -16.81 10.22
C ASN A 44 2.50 -16.97 9.62
N GLU A 45 2.01 -18.20 9.56
CA GLU A 45 0.64 -18.50 9.09
C GLU A 45 -0.44 -17.67 9.80
N ALA A 46 -0.20 -17.34 11.08
CA ALA A 46 -1.11 -16.46 11.82
C ALA A 46 -1.17 -15.02 11.30
N GLU A 47 -0.22 -14.56 10.46
CA GLU A 47 -0.23 -13.17 9.96
C GLU A 47 -1.29 -12.91 8.88
N HIS A 48 -1.89 -13.96 8.28
CA HIS A 48 -2.91 -13.82 7.24
C HIS A 48 -4.21 -13.17 7.73
N PRO A 49 -4.89 -12.35 6.87
CA PRO A 49 -4.53 -12.03 5.49
C PRO A 49 -3.33 -11.07 5.40
N LEU A 50 -2.42 -11.34 4.46
CA LEU A 50 -1.11 -10.68 4.36
C LEU A 50 -0.74 -10.32 2.91
N ALA A 51 -0.38 -9.05 2.69
CA ALA A 51 0.10 -8.53 1.42
C ALA A 51 1.63 -8.36 1.41
N LEU A 52 2.30 -8.85 0.34
CA LEU A 52 3.70 -8.50 0.07
C LEU A 52 3.77 -7.19 -0.70
N GLN A 53 4.48 -6.19 -0.18
CA GLN A 53 4.73 -4.96 -0.93
C GLN A 53 6.08 -5.01 -1.64
N LEU A 54 6.06 -4.87 -2.96
CA LEU A 54 7.23 -4.84 -3.82
C LEU A 54 7.63 -3.43 -4.24
N GLY A 55 8.92 -3.22 -4.38
CA GLY A 55 9.51 -2.04 -5.01
C GLY A 55 10.37 -2.45 -6.21
N GLY A 56 10.03 -1.95 -7.38
CA GLY A 56 10.73 -2.26 -8.64
C GLY A 56 10.12 -1.51 -9.80
N SER A 57 10.80 -1.56 -10.96
CA SER A 57 10.37 -0.92 -12.20
C SER A 57 10.65 -1.77 -13.45
N VAL A 58 11.18 -2.98 -13.26
CA VAL A 58 11.43 -3.91 -14.37
C VAL A 58 10.29 -4.95 -14.39
N PRO A 59 9.44 -4.98 -15.45
CA PRO A 59 8.27 -5.86 -15.48
C PRO A 59 8.57 -7.33 -15.26
N LEU A 60 9.64 -7.86 -15.88
CA LEU A 60 10.02 -9.27 -15.73
C LEU A 60 10.48 -9.62 -14.30
N ASP A 61 11.21 -8.72 -13.66
CA ASP A 61 11.66 -8.91 -12.27
C ASP A 61 10.48 -8.89 -11.31
N LEU A 62 9.54 -7.96 -11.51
CA LEU A 62 8.32 -7.87 -10.71
C LEU A 62 7.43 -9.10 -10.90
N ALA A 63 7.30 -9.61 -12.13
CA ALA A 63 6.59 -10.86 -12.41
C ALA A 63 7.22 -12.06 -11.70
N ALA A 64 8.55 -12.14 -11.68
CA ALA A 64 9.26 -13.20 -10.95
C ALA A 64 9.03 -13.08 -9.44
N CYS A 65 9.14 -11.88 -8.88
CA CYS A 65 8.88 -11.63 -7.45
C CYS A 65 7.42 -11.88 -7.06
N ALA A 66 6.46 -11.58 -7.95
CA ALA A 66 5.05 -11.88 -7.72
C ALA A 66 4.80 -13.39 -7.63
N ARG A 67 5.44 -14.21 -8.51
CA ARG A 67 5.38 -15.68 -8.40
C ARG A 67 5.93 -16.16 -7.06
N MET A 68 7.09 -15.64 -6.64
CA MET A 68 7.67 -16.00 -5.34
C MET A 68 6.71 -15.65 -4.19
N ALA A 69 6.02 -14.52 -4.25
CA ALA A 69 5.01 -14.15 -3.25
C ALA A 69 3.87 -15.18 -3.21
N GLN A 70 3.29 -15.53 -4.35
CA GLN A 70 2.21 -16.52 -4.41
C GLN A 70 2.66 -17.91 -3.94
N GLU A 71 3.87 -18.36 -4.31
CA GLU A 71 4.45 -19.63 -3.87
C GLU A 71 4.70 -19.67 -2.35
N HIS A 72 4.96 -18.52 -1.73
CA HIS A 72 5.10 -18.39 -0.27
C HIS A 72 3.76 -18.13 0.44
N GLY A 73 2.64 -18.18 -0.26
CA GLY A 73 1.30 -18.13 0.34
C GLY A 73 0.77 -16.72 0.65
N TYR A 74 1.37 -15.66 0.12
CA TYR A 74 0.82 -14.31 0.30
C TYR A 74 -0.56 -14.17 -0.37
N ASP A 75 -1.48 -13.44 0.29
CA ASP A 75 -2.84 -13.23 -0.19
C ASP A 75 -2.92 -12.13 -1.26
N GLU A 76 -1.96 -11.21 -1.29
CA GLU A 76 -1.90 -10.08 -2.21
C GLU A 76 -0.45 -9.71 -2.52
N VAL A 77 -0.20 -9.20 -3.72
CA VAL A 77 1.04 -8.51 -4.08
C VAL A 77 0.74 -7.05 -4.41
N ASN A 78 1.42 -6.14 -3.73
CA ASN A 78 1.23 -4.70 -3.89
C ASN A 78 2.48 -4.05 -4.47
N LEU A 79 2.31 -3.21 -5.50
CA LEU A 79 3.41 -2.40 -6.06
C LEU A 79 3.47 -1.04 -5.38
N ASN A 80 4.63 -0.68 -4.84
CA ASN A 80 4.87 0.62 -4.24
C ASN A 80 5.20 1.68 -5.30
N VAL A 81 4.30 2.64 -5.45
CA VAL A 81 4.44 3.83 -6.32
C VAL A 81 4.29 5.12 -5.49
N GLY A 82 4.65 5.08 -4.20
CA GLY A 82 4.41 6.20 -3.30
C GLY A 82 5.56 6.56 -2.35
N CYS A 83 6.64 5.78 -2.30
CA CYS A 83 7.79 6.07 -1.44
C CYS A 83 8.65 7.19 -2.04
N PRO A 84 8.88 8.33 -1.33
CA PRO A 84 9.65 9.45 -1.85
C PRO A 84 11.13 9.41 -1.43
N SER A 85 11.66 8.25 -1.02
CA SER A 85 13.04 8.14 -0.54
C SER A 85 14.04 8.20 -1.70
N ASP A 86 15.10 9.00 -1.57
CA ASP A 86 16.19 9.12 -2.56
C ASP A 86 16.82 7.77 -2.90
N ARG A 87 16.94 6.88 -1.89
CA ARG A 87 17.49 5.53 -2.11
C ARG A 87 16.71 4.71 -3.12
N VAL A 88 15.39 4.92 -3.20
CA VAL A 88 14.54 4.17 -4.13
C VAL A 88 14.35 4.92 -5.44
N GLN A 89 14.32 6.26 -5.42
CA GLN A 89 14.19 7.08 -6.62
C GLN A 89 15.36 6.85 -7.62
N ASN A 90 16.59 6.78 -7.11
CA ASN A 90 17.79 6.52 -7.92
C ASN A 90 17.74 5.16 -8.67
N ASN A 91 16.87 4.24 -8.23
CA ASN A 91 16.61 2.96 -8.86
C ASN A 91 15.27 2.91 -9.59
N MET A 92 14.66 4.06 -9.88
CA MET A 92 13.31 4.14 -10.48
C MET A 92 12.27 3.32 -9.70
N ILE A 93 12.19 3.51 -8.37
CA ILE A 93 11.26 2.81 -7.49
C ILE A 93 10.49 3.86 -6.66
N GLY A 94 9.24 3.58 -6.34
CA GLY A 94 8.43 4.42 -5.47
C GLY A 94 7.77 5.59 -6.20
N ALA A 95 7.71 6.77 -5.57
CA ALA A 95 6.86 7.88 -6.02
C ALA A 95 7.26 8.46 -7.38
N CYS A 96 8.54 8.39 -7.78
CA CYS A 96 8.99 8.84 -9.10
C CYS A 96 8.29 8.11 -10.25
N LEU A 97 7.83 6.88 -10.02
CA LEU A 97 7.06 6.09 -11.00
C LEU A 97 5.70 6.71 -11.35
N MET A 98 5.15 7.59 -10.53
CA MET A 98 3.94 8.34 -10.91
C MET A 98 4.15 9.19 -12.17
N GLY A 99 5.39 9.60 -12.45
CA GLY A 99 5.76 10.25 -13.70
C GLY A 99 5.83 9.34 -14.93
N HIS A 100 5.63 8.03 -14.76
CA HIS A 100 5.79 7.01 -15.80
C HIS A 100 4.60 6.02 -15.80
N PRO A 101 3.36 6.47 -16.08
CA PRO A 101 2.15 5.65 -15.96
C PRO A 101 2.23 4.36 -16.79
N GLN A 102 2.73 4.44 -18.02
CA GLN A 102 2.85 3.28 -18.91
C GLN A 102 3.82 2.22 -18.34
N LEU A 103 4.94 2.64 -17.75
CA LEU A 103 5.87 1.70 -17.12
C LEU A 103 5.22 0.97 -15.93
N VAL A 104 4.43 1.68 -15.13
CA VAL A 104 3.67 1.07 -14.02
C VAL A 104 2.62 0.10 -14.56
N ALA A 105 1.92 0.46 -15.63
CA ALA A 105 0.95 -0.41 -16.31
C ALA A 105 1.61 -1.69 -16.83
N ASP A 106 2.76 -1.59 -17.48
CA ASP A 106 3.53 -2.73 -17.97
C ASP A 106 3.98 -3.64 -16.81
N CYS A 107 4.42 -3.06 -15.69
CA CYS A 107 4.77 -3.79 -14.48
C CYS A 107 3.56 -4.54 -13.90
N VAL A 108 2.43 -3.86 -13.73
CA VAL A 108 1.19 -4.46 -13.20
C VAL A 108 0.70 -5.57 -14.11
N LYS A 109 0.70 -5.34 -15.44
CA LYS A 109 0.31 -6.38 -16.40
C LYS A 109 1.19 -7.62 -16.27
N ALA A 110 2.51 -7.45 -16.22
CA ALA A 110 3.46 -8.56 -16.10
C ALA A 110 3.27 -9.33 -14.78
N MET A 111 3.01 -8.64 -13.67
CA MET A 111 2.70 -9.29 -12.39
C MET A 111 1.40 -10.08 -12.48
N ARG A 112 0.31 -9.49 -12.99
CA ARG A 112 -0.99 -10.15 -13.12
C ARG A 112 -0.97 -11.36 -14.03
N ASP A 113 -0.23 -11.29 -15.13
CA ASP A 113 -0.08 -12.43 -16.04
C ASP A 113 0.70 -13.60 -15.38
N ALA A 114 1.44 -13.32 -14.30
CA ALA A 114 2.30 -14.27 -13.61
C ALA A 114 1.65 -14.98 -12.42
N VAL A 115 0.57 -14.40 -11.83
CA VAL A 115 -0.06 -14.90 -10.61
C VAL A 115 -1.58 -14.84 -10.67
N SER A 116 -2.25 -15.58 -9.79
CA SER A 116 -3.71 -15.57 -9.61
C SER A 116 -4.17 -14.75 -8.39
N ILE A 117 -3.27 -14.41 -7.48
CA ILE A 117 -3.57 -13.54 -6.34
C ILE A 117 -3.71 -12.08 -6.79
N PRO A 118 -4.47 -11.24 -6.07
CA PRO A 118 -4.61 -9.82 -6.38
C PRO A 118 -3.28 -9.10 -6.53
N VAL A 119 -3.19 -8.26 -7.57
CA VAL A 119 -2.08 -7.31 -7.80
C VAL A 119 -2.63 -5.91 -7.67
N THR A 120 -2.17 -5.18 -6.66
CA THR A 120 -2.67 -3.86 -6.28
C THR A 120 -1.57 -2.81 -6.34
N VAL A 121 -1.94 -1.53 -6.35
CA VAL A 121 -0.98 -0.41 -6.42
C VAL A 121 -1.19 0.54 -5.26
N LYS A 122 -0.09 0.94 -4.58
CA LYS A 122 -0.12 2.00 -3.57
C LYS A 122 0.65 3.22 -4.05
N HIS A 123 -0.05 4.35 -4.20
CA HIS A 123 0.51 5.57 -4.78
C HIS A 123 0.17 6.84 -3.97
N ARG A 124 0.65 7.98 -4.43
CA ARG A 124 0.32 9.33 -3.98
C ARG A 124 -0.70 9.98 -4.90
N ILE A 125 -1.15 11.21 -4.58
CA ILE A 125 -2.02 12.00 -5.46
C ILE A 125 -1.25 12.83 -6.50
N GLY A 126 0.04 12.65 -6.61
CA GLY A 126 0.95 13.33 -7.53
C GLY A 126 2.36 13.43 -6.96
N ILE A 127 3.25 13.98 -7.77
CA ILE A 127 4.62 14.36 -7.40
C ILE A 127 4.82 15.83 -7.71
N ASN A 128 5.82 16.49 -7.10
CA ASN A 128 6.07 17.90 -7.37
C ASN A 128 6.32 18.17 -8.86
N GLY A 129 5.61 19.17 -9.40
CA GLY A 129 5.62 19.51 -10.82
C GLY A 129 4.73 18.63 -11.71
N ARG A 130 4.08 17.59 -11.14
CA ARG A 130 3.11 16.71 -11.80
C ARG A 130 2.05 16.29 -10.77
N ASP A 131 1.23 17.24 -10.38
CA ASP A 131 0.26 17.12 -9.29
C ASP A 131 -1.13 17.66 -9.64
N SER A 132 -1.40 17.83 -10.93
CA SER A 132 -2.74 18.13 -11.41
C SER A 132 -3.67 16.92 -11.26
N TYR A 133 -4.98 17.18 -11.16
CA TYR A 133 -5.96 16.11 -11.08
C TYR A 133 -6.03 15.28 -12.38
N GLU A 134 -5.84 15.93 -13.52
CA GLU A 134 -5.78 15.27 -14.82
C GLU A 134 -4.63 14.28 -14.91
N GLU A 135 -3.45 14.63 -14.40
CA GLU A 135 -2.30 13.69 -14.35
C GLU A 135 -2.56 12.51 -13.41
N LEU A 136 -3.27 12.73 -12.30
CA LEU A 136 -3.69 11.65 -11.41
C LEU A 136 -4.68 10.71 -12.12
N CYS A 137 -5.66 11.25 -12.84
CA CYS A 137 -6.61 10.47 -13.62
C CYS A 137 -5.92 9.69 -14.76
N ASP A 138 -4.97 10.30 -15.45
CA ASP A 138 -4.17 9.64 -16.50
C ASP A 138 -3.37 8.47 -15.90
N PHE A 139 -2.72 8.68 -14.76
CA PHE A 139 -1.99 7.62 -14.06
C PHE A 139 -2.91 6.46 -13.67
N VAL A 140 -4.00 6.74 -12.97
CA VAL A 140 -4.94 5.69 -12.51
C VAL A 140 -5.61 4.99 -13.68
N GLY A 141 -6.06 5.74 -14.69
CA GLY A 141 -6.69 5.20 -15.89
C GLY A 141 -5.76 4.27 -16.66
N THR A 142 -4.50 4.67 -16.87
CA THR A 142 -3.49 3.87 -17.57
C THR A 142 -3.21 2.55 -16.83
N VAL A 143 -3.08 2.61 -15.51
CA VAL A 143 -2.80 1.42 -14.68
C VAL A 143 -4.05 0.51 -14.55
N ARG A 144 -5.25 1.11 -14.48
CA ARG A 144 -6.53 0.37 -14.56
C ARG A 144 -6.64 -0.41 -15.87
N ASP A 145 -6.30 0.22 -16.99
CA ASP A 145 -6.42 -0.42 -18.32
C ASP A 145 -5.44 -1.60 -18.48
N ALA A 146 -4.35 -1.63 -17.68
CA ALA A 146 -3.50 -2.81 -17.51
C ALA A 146 -4.13 -3.87 -16.58
N GLY A 147 -5.30 -3.57 -16.01
CA GLY A 147 -6.13 -4.46 -15.22
C GLY A 147 -5.98 -4.34 -13.70
N CYS A 148 -5.34 -3.29 -13.18
CA CYS A 148 -5.36 -3.02 -11.75
C CYS A 148 -6.76 -2.55 -11.34
N THR A 149 -7.35 -3.19 -10.34
CA THR A 149 -8.69 -2.87 -9.84
C THR A 149 -8.70 -2.28 -8.44
N SER A 150 -7.57 -2.30 -7.74
CA SER A 150 -7.47 -1.82 -6.36
C SER A 150 -6.27 -0.88 -6.18
N PHE A 151 -6.55 0.31 -5.65
CA PHE A 151 -5.58 1.38 -5.45
C PHE A 151 -5.62 1.89 -4.01
N THR A 152 -4.45 1.87 -3.34
CA THR A 152 -4.31 2.56 -2.05
C THR A 152 -3.72 3.96 -2.29
N VAL A 153 -4.51 4.98 -2.01
CA VAL A 153 -4.18 6.38 -2.29
C VAL A 153 -3.71 7.08 -1.01
N HIS A 154 -2.41 7.39 -0.91
CA HIS A 154 -1.95 8.31 0.12
C HIS A 154 -2.28 9.74 -0.30
N ALA A 155 -3.24 10.37 0.37
CA ALA A 155 -3.84 11.65 0.00
C ALA A 155 -2.90 12.87 0.18
N ARG A 156 -1.63 12.73 -0.21
CA ARG A 156 -0.60 13.78 -0.25
C ARG A 156 0.21 13.66 -1.53
N ILE A 157 0.66 14.77 -2.08
CA ILE A 157 1.71 14.75 -3.11
C ILE A 157 3.04 14.24 -2.49
N ALA A 158 3.94 13.73 -3.33
CA ALA A 158 5.31 13.45 -2.93
C ALA A 158 6.24 14.54 -3.46
N ILE A 159 6.98 15.16 -2.57
CA ILE A 159 8.07 16.07 -2.91
C ILE A 159 9.34 15.25 -3.02
N LEU A 160 9.82 15.09 -4.25
CA LEU A 160 10.93 14.19 -4.57
C LEU A 160 12.29 14.76 -4.18
N GLU A 161 12.40 16.09 -4.12
CA GLU A 161 13.64 16.77 -3.77
C GLU A 161 13.42 17.74 -2.60
N GLY A 162 14.36 17.79 -1.67
CA GLY A 162 14.35 18.74 -0.56
C GLY A 162 13.54 18.35 0.67
N LEU A 163 12.79 17.26 0.65
CA LEU A 163 12.09 16.73 1.83
C LEU A 163 12.47 15.27 2.09
N SER A 164 12.82 14.97 3.32
CA SER A 164 12.98 13.59 3.78
C SER A 164 11.67 12.79 3.68
N PRO A 165 11.71 11.44 3.68
CA PRO A 165 10.51 10.62 3.72
C PRO A 165 9.60 10.89 4.93
N LYS A 166 10.17 11.36 6.05
CA LYS A 166 9.40 11.74 7.24
C LYS A 166 8.62 13.04 6.98
N GLU A 167 9.29 14.06 6.49
CA GLU A 167 8.69 15.35 6.15
C GLU A 167 7.63 15.22 5.05
N ASN A 168 7.83 14.36 4.06
CA ASN A 168 6.84 14.01 3.03
C ASN A 168 5.55 13.39 3.57
N ARG A 169 5.52 12.98 4.84
CA ARG A 169 4.30 12.48 5.50
C ARG A 169 3.60 13.54 6.35
N ASP A 170 4.23 14.70 6.54
CA ASP A 170 3.74 15.73 7.46
C ASP A 170 3.54 17.09 6.76
N ILE A 171 4.48 17.52 5.91
CA ILE A 171 4.48 18.86 5.30
C ILE A 171 3.49 19.00 4.14
N PRO A 172 3.46 18.16 3.09
CA PRO A 172 2.44 18.30 2.06
C PRO A 172 1.04 18.12 2.67
N PRO A 173 0.06 18.98 2.34
CA PRO A 173 -1.28 18.88 2.93
C PRO A 173 -1.99 17.59 2.55
N LEU A 174 -2.86 17.11 3.43
CA LEU A 174 -3.80 16.03 3.12
C LEU A 174 -4.91 16.60 2.24
N ARG A 175 -5.17 15.95 1.11
CA ARG A 175 -6.18 16.29 0.12
C ARG A 175 -7.13 15.10 -0.06
N TYR A 176 -7.97 14.87 0.95
CA TYR A 176 -9.01 13.83 0.89
C TYR A 176 -10.07 14.12 -0.16
N ASP A 177 -10.30 15.41 -0.47
CA ASP A 177 -11.16 15.87 -1.55
C ASP A 177 -10.73 15.31 -2.91
N VAL A 178 -9.43 15.33 -3.21
CA VAL A 178 -8.86 14.78 -4.46
C VAL A 178 -9.06 13.25 -4.53
N ALA A 179 -8.82 12.54 -3.42
CA ALA A 179 -9.04 11.09 -3.38
C ALA A 179 -10.53 10.73 -3.51
N ALA A 180 -11.43 11.53 -2.92
CA ALA A 180 -12.88 11.33 -3.04
C ALA A 180 -13.37 11.60 -4.47
N GLN A 181 -12.85 12.63 -5.13
CA GLN A 181 -13.14 12.89 -6.55
C GLN A 181 -12.69 11.70 -7.41
N LEU A 182 -11.50 11.14 -7.14
CA LEU A 182 -11.01 9.96 -7.85
C LEU A 182 -11.97 8.76 -7.71
N LYS A 183 -12.50 8.51 -6.50
CA LYS A 183 -13.50 7.45 -6.28
C LYS A 183 -14.79 7.72 -7.05
N THR A 184 -15.19 8.98 -7.16
CA THR A 184 -16.39 9.37 -7.94
C THR A 184 -16.19 9.13 -9.44
N ASP A 185 -15.01 9.46 -9.96
CA ASP A 185 -14.72 9.38 -11.40
C ASP A 185 -14.35 7.95 -11.85
N PHE A 186 -13.91 7.09 -10.91
CA PHE A 186 -13.60 5.69 -11.13
C PHE A 186 -14.41 4.79 -10.15
N PRO A 187 -15.75 4.76 -10.28
CA PRO A 187 -16.61 4.05 -9.31
C PRO A 187 -16.41 2.54 -9.30
N GLU A 188 -15.90 1.98 -10.41
CA GLU A 188 -15.61 0.55 -10.56
C GLU A 188 -14.33 0.11 -9.84
N LEU A 189 -13.45 1.05 -9.47
CA LEU A 189 -12.21 0.75 -8.77
C LEU A 189 -12.40 0.70 -7.26
N GLU A 190 -11.71 -0.22 -6.62
CA GLU A 190 -11.52 -0.22 -5.18
C GLU A 190 -10.50 0.84 -4.80
N ILE A 191 -10.96 1.90 -4.13
CA ILE A 191 -10.11 3.00 -3.67
C ILE A 191 -9.99 2.96 -2.14
N ILE A 192 -8.78 2.69 -1.66
CA ILE A 192 -8.44 2.60 -0.25
C ILE A 192 -7.75 3.89 0.17
N LEU A 193 -8.34 4.65 1.09
CA LEU A 193 -7.77 5.89 1.57
C LEU A 193 -6.65 5.65 2.56
N ASN A 194 -5.53 6.36 2.40
CA ASN A 194 -4.41 6.37 3.33
C ASN A 194 -3.93 7.81 3.60
N GLY A 195 -3.39 8.03 4.77
CA GLY A 195 -2.77 9.29 5.19
C GLY A 195 -3.51 9.97 6.33
N GLY A 196 -2.84 10.16 7.47
CA GLY A 196 -3.35 10.93 8.60
C GLY A 196 -4.44 10.28 9.45
N ILE A 197 -4.96 9.12 9.08
CA ILE A 197 -6.03 8.40 9.80
C ILE A 197 -5.45 7.85 11.11
N LYS A 198 -6.08 8.20 12.26
CA LYS A 198 -5.58 7.89 13.60
C LYS A 198 -6.62 7.23 14.51
N THR A 199 -7.90 7.34 14.22
CA THR A 199 -8.98 6.82 15.08
C THR A 199 -9.95 5.98 14.27
N LEU A 200 -10.74 5.14 14.95
CA LEU A 200 -11.76 4.31 14.29
C LEU A 200 -12.96 5.16 13.85
N GLU A 201 -13.26 6.26 14.55
CA GLU A 201 -14.27 7.22 14.12
C GLU A 201 -13.91 7.81 12.75
N ALA A 202 -12.64 8.24 12.58
CA ALA A 202 -12.16 8.71 11.28
C ALA A 202 -12.20 7.61 10.21
N CYS A 203 -11.96 6.35 10.59
CA CYS A 203 -12.14 5.22 9.66
C CYS A 203 -13.60 5.11 9.22
N HIS A 204 -14.57 5.16 10.15
CA HIS A 204 -15.98 5.12 9.81
C HIS A 204 -16.42 6.28 8.91
N GLU A 205 -15.95 7.49 9.18
CA GLU A 205 -16.26 8.65 8.34
C GLU A 205 -15.75 8.44 6.90
N HIS A 206 -14.52 8.01 6.75
CA HIS A 206 -13.94 7.78 5.42
C HIS A 206 -14.57 6.59 4.68
N LEU A 207 -14.99 5.54 5.37
CA LEU A 207 -15.67 4.38 4.78
C LEU A 207 -17.08 4.71 4.22
N GLN A 208 -17.62 5.92 4.48
CA GLN A 208 -18.83 6.39 3.78
C GLN A 208 -18.56 6.75 2.31
N THR A 209 -17.29 6.99 1.95
CA THR A 209 -16.90 7.42 0.61
C THR A 209 -15.99 6.39 -0.07
N PHE A 210 -15.09 5.77 0.68
CA PHE A 210 -14.06 4.87 0.15
C PHE A 210 -14.36 3.42 0.47
N ASP A 211 -13.84 2.52 -0.34
CA ASP A 211 -14.03 1.06 -0.17
C ASP A 211 -13.20 0.50 0.98
N GLY A 212 -12.16 1.23 1.39
CA GLY A 212 -11.30 0.85 2.50
C GLY A 212 -10.49 2.01 3.05
N VAL A 213 -9.87 1.78 4.19
CA VAL A 213 -8.93 2.71 4.83
C VAL A 213 -7.67 1.96 5.25
N MET A 214 -6.51 2.62 5.07
CA MET A 214 -5.23 2.07 5.50
C MET A 214 -4.62 2.94 6.60
N LEU A 215 -4.46 2.38 7.79
CA LEU A 215 -3.69 2.99 8.87
C LEU A 215 -2.20 2.75 8.61
N GLY A 216 -1.39 3.74 8.93
CA GLY A 216 0.06 3.64 8.82
C GLY A 216 0.71 3.74 10.20
N ARG A 217 1.31 4.90 10.47
CA ARG A 217 2.09 5.17 11.69
C ARG A 217 1.29 4.95 12.98
N GLU A 218 0.00 5.18 12.98
CA GLU A 218 -0.86 5.00 14.15
C GLU A 218 -0.87 3.54 14.61
N ALA A 219 -1.00 2.59 13.69
CA ALA A 219 -0.96 1.16 14.03
C ALA A 219 0.37 0.73 14.67
N TYR A 220 1.47 1.46 14.42
CA TYR A 220 2.76 1.20 15.05
C TYR A 220 2.94 1.91 16.40
N HIS A 221 2.57 3.22 16.47
CA HIS A 221 2.76 4.03 17.69
C HIS A 221 1.70 3.76 18.75
N ASN A 222 0.49 3.42 18.33
CA ASN A 222 -0.65 3.10 19.20
C ASN A 222 -1.35 1.83 18.69
N PRO A 223 -0.68 0.66 18.76
CA PRO A 223 -1.19 -0.56 18.12
C PRO A 223 -2.54 -1.01 18.70
N TYR A 224 -2.89 -0.59 19.91
CA TYR A 224 -4.16 -0.96 20.51
C TYR A 224 -5.40 -0.40 19.76
N VAL A 225 -5.22 0.57 18.88
CA VAL A 225 -6.29 1.00 17.96
C VAL A 225 -6.81 -0.19 17.12
N MET A 226 -5.97 -1.19 16.87
CA MET A 226 -6.33 -2.39 16.12
C MET A 226 -7.22 -3.38 16.91
N ALA A 227 -7.28 -3.28 18.25
CA ALA A 227 -8.00 -4.24 19.07
C ALA A 227 -9.53 -4.20 18.85
N GLU A 228 -10.06 -3.04 18.47
CA GLU A 228 -11.49 -2.84 18.23
C GLU A 228 -11.88 -2.90 16.75
N VAL A 229 -10.89 -2.98 15.85
CA VAL A 229 -11.11 -2.99 14.38
C VAL A 229 -12.07 -4.11 13.96
N ASP A 230 -11.89 -5.31 14.48
CA ASP A 230 -12.70 -6.45 14.09
C ASP A 230 -14.16 -6.29 14.49
N GLN A 231 -14.44 -5.69 15.65
CA GLN A 231 -15.82 -5.39 16.07
C GLN A 231 -16.42 -4.22 15.30
N GLN A 232 -15.67 -3.11 15.23
CA GLN A 232 -16.22 -1.86 14.71
C GLN A 232 -16.31 -1.85 13.19
N LEU A 233 -15.35 -2.47 12.48
CA LEU A 233 -15.28 -2.37 11.02
C LEU A 233 -15.64 -3.67 10.30
N PHE A 234 -15.47 -4.83 10.97
CA PHE A 234 -15.78 -6.14 10.37
C PHE A 234 -16.98 -6.86 11.01
N GLY A 235 -17.66 -6.22 11.96
CA GLY A 235 -18.87 -6.78 12.59
C GLY A 235 -18.63 -8.03 13.44
N SER A 236 -17.41 -8.25 13.92
CA SER A 236 -17.07 -9.37 14.79
C SER A 236 -17.80 -9.27 16.13
N THR A 237 -18.29 -10.38 16.63
CA THR A 237 -18.89 -10.48 17.98
C THR A 237 -17.90 -10.95 19.04
N ALA A 238 -16.67 -11.24 18.66
CA ALA A 238 -15.61 -11.65 19.59
C ALA A 238 -15.28 -10.51 20.56
N PRO A 239 -15.00 -10.81 21.84
CA PRO A 239 -14.64 -9.76 22.80
C PRO A 239 -13.34 -9.08 22.41
N VAL A 240 -13.28 -7.77 22.63
CA VAL A 240 -12.04 -6.99 22.47
C VAL A 240 -10.99 -7.48 23.47
N ILE A 241 -9.77 -7.71 23.00
CA ILE A 241 -8.66 -8.11 23.85
C ILE A 241 -8.34 -6.98 24.82
N SER A 242 -8.32 -7.28 26.13
CA SER A 242 -7.96 -6.29 27.14
C SER A 242 -6.46 -5.98 27.15
N ARG A 243 -6.08 -4.83 27.72
CA ARG A 243 -4.68 -4.47 27.93
C ARG A 243 -4.06 -5.12 29.18
N ALA A 244 -4.85 -5.90 29.92
CA ALA A 244 -4.40 -6.49 31.19
C ALA A 244 -3.41 -7.63 31.00
#